data_eb30927137e7b204732ddc998d0badcd
#
_entry.id   eb30927137e7b204732ddc998d0badcd
#
_cell.length_a   1.000
_cell.length_b   1.000
_cell.length_c   1.000
_cell.angle_alpha   90.00
_cell.angle_beta   90.00
_cell.angle_gamma   90.00
#
_symmetry.space_group_name_H-M   'P 1'
#
loop_
_entity.id
_entity.type
_entity.pdbx_description
1 polymer ?
#
loop_
_entity_poly.entity_id
_entity_poly.type
_entity_poly.pdbx_seq_one_letter_code
_entity_poly.pdbx_strand_id
1 'polypeptide(L)'
;TTEIYTLSLHDALPISDTTPRQMRKIKPTRRSVSGILPFRGEVSIPFESTLERDFIIRKEFSRLVSEVIPQPVQIPFKVDGRTYTYTPDFLVYYRTDDYPWACGMKPLLVEVKERQEIRENWSKMKPKFRAALRYAKQNGWDFRVHDETRIRDQVLDNIRFLGRYKRMEFQSADTAFILSTLQSMGQAPFHYLVSRHFNGSTDTAIGVAHIWHLLVTNRIECDMTLPLTNDTVL
;
A
#
# COMPACT_ATOMS: atom_id res chain seq x y z
N THR A 1 43.66 -14.80 -15.47
CA THR A 1 43.53 -14.10 -14.16
C THR A 1 42.23 -13.28 -14.23
N THR A 2 41.18 -13.84 -13.69
CA THR A 2 39.85 -13.25 -13.69
C THR A 2 39.67 -12.55 -12.34
N GLU A 3 39.69 -11.23 -12.34
CA GLU A 3 39.41 -10.41 -11.16
C GLU A 3 37.89 -10.45 -10.89
N ILE A 4 37.54 -11.05 -9.76
CA ILE A 4 36.17 -11.02 -9.22
C ILE A 4 36.04 -9.72 -8.44
N TYR A 5 35.26 -8.75 -8.97
CA TYR A 5 34.92 -7.54 -8.26
C TYR A 5 33.85 -7.89 -7.19
N THR A 6 34.28 -8.03 -5.96
CA THR A 6 33.38 -8.04 -4.78
C THR A 6 32.91 -6.62 -4.56
N LEU A 7 31.66 -6.32 -4.92
CA LEU A 7 30.98 -5.09 -4.52
C LEU A 7 30.80 -5.10 -3.01
N SER A 8 31.53 -4.22 -2.33
CA SER A 8 31.39 -3.98 -0.90
C SER A 8 30.05 -3.30 -0.61
N LEU A 9 29.32 -3.79 0.39
CA LEU A 9 28.05 -3.27 0.91
C LEU A 9 28.13 -1.86 1.56
N HIS A 10 29.20 -1.09 1.29
CA HIS A 10 29.47 0.21 1.92
C HIS A 10 29.31 1.43 1.01
N ASP A 11 28.88 1.26 -0.23
CA ASP A 11 28.58 2.38 -1.13
C ASP A 11 27.08 2.71 -1.24
N ALA A 12 26.34 2.54 -0.15
CA ALA A 12 25.06 3.20 -0.02
C ALA A 12 25.32 4.70 0.10
N LEU A 13 24.93 5.47 -0.93
CA LEU A 13 24.92 6.93 -0.89
C LEU A 13 24.25 7.38 0.42
N PRO A 14 24.79 8.38 1.13
CA PRO A 14 24.17 8.86 2.33
C PRO A 14 22.75 9.32 1.98
N ILE A 15 21.75 8.66 2.56
CA ILE A 15 20.35 9.09 2.53
C ILE A 15 20.41 10.52 3.10
N SER A 16 20.15 11.52 2.25
CA SER A 16 20.15 12.91 2.69
C SER A 16 19.20 13.00 3.88
N ASP A 17 19.62 13.64 4.97
CA ASP A 17 18.88 13.85 6.23
C ASP A 17 17.57 14.65 6.05
N THR A 18 17.09 14.79 4.82
CA THR A 18 15.91 15.52 4.39
C THR A 18 14.69 14.64 4.13
N THR A 19 14.69 13.37 4.58
CA THR A 19 13.47 12.53 4.49
C THR A 19 12.37 13.17 5.32
N PRO A 20 11.22 13.53 4.71
CA PRO A 20 10.11 14.12 5.44
C PRO A 20 9.69 13.20 6.58
N ARG A 21 9.46 13.80 7.76
CA ARG A 21 8.94 13.08 8.94
C ARG A 21 7.58 13.68 9.28
N GLN A 22 6.76 12.92 10.00
CA GLN A 22 5.46 13.42 10.45
C GLN A 22 5.61 14.77 11.18
N MET A 23 5.01 15.83 10.63
CA MET A 23 5.12 17.20 11.15
C MET A 23 4.04 17.57 12.16
N ARG A 24 2.93 16.86 12.18
CA ARG A 24 1.79 17.12 13.07
C ARG A 24 1.41 15.87 13.85
N LYS A 25 1.22 16.01 15.17
CA LYS A 25 0.63 14.95 16.01
C LYS A 25 -0.90 14.94 15.82
N ILE A 26 -1.44 13.81 15.46
CA ILE A 26 -2.90 13.58 15.36
C ILE A 26 -3.47 13.50 16.77
N LYS A 27 -4.48 14.34 17.06
CA LYS A 27 -5.25 14.27 18.30
C LYS A 27 -6.55 13.51 18.05
N PRO A 28 -6.95 12.59 18.96
CA PRO A 28 -8.24 11.94 18.84
C PRO A 28 -9.37 12.97 18.79
N THR A 29 -10.28 12.83 17.83
CA THR A 29 -11.47 13.68 17.72
C THR A 29 -12.71 12.89 18.06
N ARG A 30 -13.71 13.52 18.72
CA ARG A 30 -14.99 12.86 19.04
C ARG A 30 -15.93 12.73 17.83
N ARG A 31 -15.60 13.33 16.69
CA ARG A 31 -16.45 13.44 15.49
C ARG A 31 -16.05 12.55 14.33
N SER A 32 -14.84 11.99 14.34
CA SER A 32 -14.36 11.10 13.29
C SER A 32 -13.69 9.86 13.90
N VAL A 33 -13.75 8.73 13.17
CA VAL A 33 -13.03 7.52 13.53
C VAL A 33 -11.56 7.77 13.28
N SER A 34 -10.79 7.95 14.35
CA SER A 34 -9.34 8.07 14.29
C SER A 34 -8.69 6.88 14.98
N GLY A 35 -7.48 6.54 14.59
CA GLY A 35 -6.75 5.41 15.15
C GLY A 35 -5.33 5.32 14.64
N ILE A 36 -4.70 4.19 14.91
CA ILE A 36 -3.34 3.87 14.49
C ILE A 36 -3.37 2.50 13.83
N LEU A 37 -2.71 2.36 12.69
CA LEU A 37 -2.62 1.11 11.94
C LEU A 37 -1.16 0.68 11.83
N PRO A 38 -0.81 -0.56 12.21
CA PRO A 38 0.53 -1.07 11.98
C PRO A 38 0.77 -1.24 10.48
N PHE A 39 1.86 -0.69 9.98
CA PHE A 39 2.29 -0.84 8.60
C PHE A 39 3.44 -1.84 8.58
N ARG A 40 3.21 -3.01 8.01
CA ARG A 40 4.14 -4.16 7.92
C ARG A 40 4.75 -4.61 9.24
N GLY A 41 4.13 -4.25 10.37
CA GLY A 41 4.65 -4.58 11.70
C GLY A 41 5.82 -3.72 12.20
N GLU A 42 6.32 -2.79 11.39
CA GLU A 42 7.52 -1.98 11.69
C GLU A 42 7.17 -0.58 12.19
N VAL A 43 6.19 0.05 11.56
CA VAL A 43 5.81 1.44 11.84
C VAL A 43 4.31 1.52 12.10
N SER A 44 3.92 2.43 12.98
CA SER A 44 2.51 2.72 13.26
C SER A 44 2.09 4.00 12.55
N ILE A 45 1.11 3.91 11.63
CA ILE A 45 0.60 5.04 10.86
C ILE A 45 -0.73 5.50 11.45
N PRO A 46 -0.82 6.74 11.94
CA PRO A 46 -2.07 7.31 12.43
C PRO A 46 -2.99 7.72 11.27
N PHE A 47 -4.31 7.66 11.49
CA PHE A 47 -5.35 8.10 10.56
C PHE A 47 -6.45 8.90 11.28
N GLU A 48 -7.09 9.83 10.58
CA GLU A 48 -8.17 10.70 11.08
C GLU A 48 -9.54 10.37 10.47
N SER A 49 -9.60 9.42 9.52
CA SER A 49 -10.85 8.97 8.90
C SER A 49 -10.80 7.50 8.49
N THR A 50 -11.97 6.89 8.28
CA THR A 50 -12.05 5.52 7.76
C THR A 50 -11.51 5.41 6.34
N LEU A 51 -11.62 6.49 5.54
CA LEU A 51 -11.10 6.51 4.17
C LEU A 51 -9.55 6.53 4.16
N GLU A 52 -8.93 7.29 5.07
CA GLU A 52 -7.48 7.26 5.28
C GLU A 52 -6.99 5.88 5.74
N ARG A 53 -7.72 5.23 6.68
CA ARG A 53 -7.43 3.86 7.10
C ARG A 53 -7.43 2.91 5.90
N ASP A 54 -8.46 2.98 5.06
CA ASP A 54 -8.61 2.14 3.88
C ASP A 54 -7.49 2.38 2.86
N PHE A 55 -7.06 3.64 2.71
CA PHE A 55 -5.90 4.00 1.91
C PHE A 55 -4.61 3.35 2.43
N ILE A 56 -4.35 3.41 3.75
CA ILE A 56 -3.17 2.79 4.37
C ILE A 56 -3.18 1.28 4.14
N ILE A 57 -4.32 0.60 4.34
CA ILE A 57 -4.48 -0.84 4.12
C ILE A 57 -4.09 -1.23 2.68
N ARG A 58 -4.53 -0.46 1.67
CA ARG A 58 -4.14 -0.70 0.28
C ARG A 58 -2.64 -0.50 0.05
N LYS A 59 -2.05 0.51 0.68
CA LYS A 59 -0.61 0.79 0.54
C LYS A 59 0.24 -0.25 1.25
N GLU A 60 -0.20 -0.75 2.40
CA GLU A 60 0.47 -1.84 3.11
C GLU A 60 0.52 -3.13 2.29
N PHE A 61 -0.56 -3.47 1.61
CA PHE A 61 -0.63 -4.66 0.75
C PHE A 61 0.27 -4.55 -0.50
N SER A 62 0.45 -3.35 -1.04
CA SER A 62 1.22 -3.15 -2.27
C SER A 62 2.72 -3.39 -2.06
N ARG A 63 3.30 -4.37 -2.75
CA ARG A 63 4.75 -4.66 -2.73
C ARG A 63 5.59 -3.49 -3.24
N LEU A 64 5.02 -2.72 -4.17
CA LEU A 64 5.68 -1.56 -4.78
C LEU A 64 5.91 -0.42 -3.78
N VAL A 65 5.07 -0.27 -2.75
CA VAL A 65 5.21 0.80 -1.75
C VAL A 65 6.33 0.44 -0.79
N SER A 66 7.32 1.30 -0.62
CA SER A 66 8.36 1.17 0.40
C SER A 66 7.93 1.78 1.73
N GLU A 67 7.37 2.97 1.70
CA GLU A 67 7.06 3.75 2.89
C GLU A 67 5.81 4.62 2.68
N VAL A 68 5.08 4.87 3.78
CA VAL A 68 3.98 5.83 3.86
C VAL A 68 4.21 6.74 5.05
N ILE A 69 4.42 8.03 4.80
CA ILE A 69 4.65 9.04 5.82
C ILE A 69 3.37 9.85 6.01
N PRO A 70 2.74 9.81 7.19
CA PRO A 70 1.56 10.62 7.47
C PRO A 70 1.95 12.09 7.69
N GLN A 71 1.13 13.01 7.19
CA GLN A 71 1.27 14.46 7.40
C GLN A 71 2.71 14.97 7.20
N PRO A 72 3.30 14.72 6.01
CA PRO A 72 4.75 14.80 5.80
C PRO A 72 5.29 16.22 5.78
N VAL A 73 4.48 17.21 5.40
CA VAL A 73 4.91 18.58 5.15
C VAL A 73 3.82 19.59 5.47
N GLN A 74 4.23 20.82 5.81
CA GLN A 74 3.35 21.98 5.98
C GLN A 74 3.59 22.96 4.82
N ILE A 75 2.59 23.20 4.00
CA ILE A 75 2.69 23.98 2.79
C ILE A 75 1.98 25.32 2.99
N PRO A 76 2.70 26.46 3.01
CA PRO A 76 2.07 27.75 3.10
C PRO A 76 1.38 28.11 1.77
N PHE A 77 0.19 28.70 1.85
CA PHE A 77 -0.52 29.25 0.70
C PHE A 77 -1.27 30.52 1.06
N LYS A 78 -1.58 31.33 0.06
CA LYS A 78 -2.28 32.62 0.25
C LYS A 78 -3.65 32.59 -0.39
N VAL A 79 -4.63 33.15 0.32
CA VAL A 79 -5.99 33.44 -0.16
C VAL A 79 -6.35 34.83 0.33
N ASP A 80 -6.77 35.70 -0.57
CA ASP A 80 -7.21 37.09 -0.29
C ASP A 80 -6.22 37.85 0.60
N GLY A 81 -4.91 37.73 0.28
CA GLY A 81 -3.83 38.40 1.01
C GLY A 81 -3.44 37.74 2.34
N ARG A 82 -4.20 36.77 2.85
CA ARG A 82 -3.90 36.06 4.10
C ARG A 82 -3.13 34.76 3.84
N THR A 83 -2.19 34.47 4.72
CA THR A 83 -1.39 33.21 4.66
C THR A 83 -2.06 32.12 5.51
N TYR A 84 -2.21 30.96 4.92
CA TYR A 84 -2.69 29.73 5.56
C TYR A 84 -1.65 28.64 5.41
N THR A 85 -1.76 27.60 6.25
CA THR A 85 -0.91 26.40 6.17
C THR A 85 -1.78 25.20 5.83
N TYR A 86 -1.32 24.38 4.90
CA TYR A 86 -1.95 23.13 4.48
C TYR A 86 -1.01 21.96 4.74
N THR A 87 -1.54 20.89 5.32
CA THR A 87 -0.82 19.64 5.56
C THR A 87 -1.53 18.54 4.79
N PRO A 88 -0.94 18.00 3.70
CA PRO A 88 -1.45 16.82 3.00
C PRO A 88 -1.41 15.59 3.91
N ASP A 89 -2.28 14.60 3.63
CA ASP A 89 -2.45 13.45 4.52
C ASP A 89 -1.26 12.50 4.48
N PHE A 90 -0.73 12.17 3.28
CA PHE A 90 0.33 11.18 3.15
C PHE A 90 1.36 11.54 2.08
N LEU A 91 2.59 11.02 2.28
CA LEU A 91 3.60 10.91 1.23
C LEU A 91 3.96 9.43 1.09
N VAL A 92 3.87 8.91 -0.12
CA VAL A 92 4.11 7.51 -0.46
C VAL A 92 5.39 7.39 -1.26
N TYR A 93 6.33 6.58 -0.80
CA TYR A 93 7.54 6.19 -1.54
C TYR A 93 7.39 4.81 -2.17
N TYR A 94 8.09 4.59 -3.27
CA TYR A 94 8.03 3.35 -4.04
C TYR A 94 9.40 2.67 -4.12
N ARG A 95 9.40 1.34 -4.19
CA ARG A 95 10.58 0.50 -4.44
C ARG A 95 10.84 0.44 -5.94
N THR A 96 11.58 1.38 -6.47
CA THR A 96 11.87 1.46 -7.91
C THR A 96 12.96 0.48 -8.33
N ASP A 97 13.88 0.16 -7.43
CA ASP A 97 15.05 -0.68 -7.72
C ASP A 97 14.66 -2.16 -7.87
N ASP A 98 13.65 -2.62 -7.13
CA ASP A 98 13.17 -4.00 -7.19
C ASP A 98 12.29 -4.28 -8.42
N TYR A 99 11.81 -3.22 -9.10
CA TYR A 99 10.85 -3.31 -10.20
C TYR A 99 11.27 -2.44 -11.39
N PRO A 100 11.93 -3.00 -12.44
CA PRO A 100 12.38 -2.24 -13.60
C PRO A 100 11.29 -1.40 -14.28
N TRP A 101 10.04 -1.90 -14.29
CA TRP A 101 8.89 -1.19 -14.86
C TRP A 101 8.43 0.00 -14.00
N ALA A 102 8.83 0.06 -12.75
CA ALA A 102 8.56 1.18 -11.84
C ALA A 102 9.66 2.25 -11.87
N CYS A 103 10.71 2.04 -12.68
CA CYS A 103 11.78 3.00 -12.86
C CYS A 103 11.23 4.37 -13.28
N GLY A 104 11.58 5.41 -12.53
CA GLY A 104 11.07 6.77 -12.75
C GLY A 104 9.76 7.11 -12.05
N MET A 105 9.14 6.18 -11.30
CA MET A 105 8.02 6.52 -10.42
C MET A 105 8.47 7.52 -9.35
N LYS A 106 7.75 8.64 -9.28
CA LYS A 106 8.02 9.69 -8.29
C LYS A 106 7.30 9.40 -6.98
N PRO A 107 7.85 9.86 -5.85
CA PRO A 107 7.08 9.89 -4.60
C PRO A 107 5.74 10.61 -4.82
N LEU A 108 4.71 10.13 -4.15
CA LEU A 108 3.33 10.59 -4.34
C LEU A 108 2.82 11.28 -3.07
N LEU A 109 2.64 12.59 -3.14
CA LEU A 109 1.95 13.37 -2.12
C LEU A 109 0.43 13.21 -2.30
N VAL A 110 -0.27 12.81 -1.24
CA VAL A 110 -1.69 12.42 -1.33
C VAL A 110 -2.53 13.22 -0.33
N GLU A 111 -3.67 13.71 -0.81
CA GLU A 111 -4.82 14.07 0.02
C GLU A 111 -5.89 12.98 -0.13
N VAL A 112 -6.45 12.53 0.97
CA VAL A 112 -7.55 11.57 1.03
C VAL A 112 -8.82 12.32 1.43
N LYS A 113 -9.83 12.32 0.56
CA LYS A 113 -11.03 13.13 0.80
C LYS A 113 -12.25 12.52 0.11
N GLU A 114 -13.38 12.47 0.81
CA GLU A 114 -14.65 12.04 0.23
C GLU A 114 -15.02 12.92 -0.97
N ARG A 115 -15.49 12.31 -2.05
CA ARG A 115 -15.84 12.99 -3.31
C ARG A 115 -16.91 14.04 -3.12
N GLN A 116 -17.87 13.78 -2.25
CA GLN A 116 -18.92 14.74 -1.93
C GLN A 116 -18.32 15.98 -1.28
N GLU A 117 -17.43 15.82 -0.30
CA GLU A 117 -16.76 16.96 0.38
C GLU A 117 -15.94 17.80 -0.59
N ILE A 118 -15.26 17.14 -1.55
CA ILE A 118 -14.52 17.84 -2.61
C ILE A 118 -15.47 18.71 -3.45
N ARG A 119 -16.61 18.16 -3.86
CA ARG A 119 -17.60 18.90 -4.69
C ARG A 119 -18.18 20.09 -3.95
N GLU A 120 -18.60 19.90 -2.70
CA GLU A 120 -19.22 20.94 -1.89
C GLU A 120 -18.25 22.08 -1.53
N ASN A 121 -16.98 21.74 -1.31
CA ASN A 121 -15.98 22.69 -0.82
C ASN A 121 -14.87 23.00 -1.83
N TRP A 122 -15.08 22.74 -3.13
CA TRP A 122 -14.05 22.89 -4.16
C TRP A 122 -13.40 24.27 -4.17
N SER A 123 -14.19 25.35 -4.07
CA SER A 123 -13.68 26.73 -4.06
C SER A 123 -12.68 26.98 -2.93
N LYS A 124 -12.92 26.39 -1.75
CA LYS A 124 -12.03 26.50 -0.58
C LYS A 124 -10.82 25.57 -0.68
N MET A 125 -10.96 24.42 -1.34
CA MET A 125 -9.89 23.43 -1.46
C MET A 125 -8.91 23.73 -2.60
N LYS A 126 -9.42 24.32 -3.70
CA LYS A 126 -8.64 24.60 -4.90
C LYS A 126 -7.33 25.37 -4.64
N PRO A 127 -7.28 26.43 -3.79
CA PRO A 127 -6.03 27.14 -3.51
C PRO A 127 -4.99 26.25 -2.83
N LYS A 128 -5.38 25.45 -1.81
CA LYS A 128 -4.48 24.54 -1.10
C LYS A 128 -3.95 23.42 -2.01
N PHE A 129 -4.79 22.87 -2.88
CA PHE A 129 -4.38 21.81 -3.83
C PHE A 129 -3.44 22.35 -4.92
N ARG A 130 -3.62 23.59 -5.36
CA ARG A 130 -2.67 24.26 -6.25
C ARG A 130 -1.31 24.48 -5.59
N ALA A 131 -1.31 24.82 -4.31
CA ALA A 131 -0.07 24.97 -3.54
C ALA A 131 0.64 23.61 -3.38
N ALA A 132 -0.11 22.54 -3.03
CA ALA A 132 0.43 21.19 -2.95
C ALA A 132 1.02 20.70 -4.29
N LEU A 133 0.34 20.94 -5.40
CA LEU A 133 0.82 20.56 -6.72
C LEU A 133 2.15 21.26 -7.07
N ARG A 134 2.26 22.58 -6.77
CA ARG A 134 3.52 23.31 -6.97
C ARG A 134 4.64 22.80 -6.08
N TYR A 135 4.33 22.57 -4.81
CA TYR A 135 5.29 22.05 -3.84
C TYR A 135 5.79 20.66 -4.25
N ALA A 136 4.90 19.76 -4.60
CA ALA A 136 5.25 18.43 -5.07
C ALA A 136 6.17 18.50 -6.31
N LYS A 137 5.82 19.33 -7.31
CA LYS A 137 6.64 19.52 -8.51
C LYS A 137 8.05 20.06 -8.19
N GLN A 138 8.16 20.99 -7.25
CA GLN A 138 9.47 21.54 -6.82
C GLN A 138 10.37 20.49 -6.15
N ASN A 139 9.76 19.49 -5.50
CA ASN A 139 10.48 18.40 -4.83
C ASN A 139 10.63 17.13 -5.72
N GLY A 140 10.24 17.19 -6.98
CA GLY A 140 10.28 16.03 -7.87
C GLY A 140 9.20 14.99 -7.56
N TRP A 141 8.13 15.35 -6.86
CA TRP A 141 7.02 14.48 -6.49
C TRP A 141 5.80 14.71 -7.37
N ASP A 142 4.86 13.74 -7.35
CA ASP A 142 3.50 13.90 -7.86
C ASP A 142 2.55 14.29 -6.72
N PHE A 143 1.45 14.98 -7.05
CA PHE A 143 0.36 15.26 -6.11
C PHE A 143 -0.95 14.72 -6.67
N ARG A 144 -1.70 13.98 -5.83
CA ARG A 144 -3.03 13.47 -6.19
C ARG A 144 -4.00 13.54 -5.02
N VAL A 145 -5.28 13.77 -5.35
CA VAL A 145 -6.39 13.60 -4.41
C VAL A 145 -7.02 12.24 -4.67
N HIS A 146 -7.11 11.41 -3.64
CA HIS A 146 -7.76 10.10 -3.68
C HIS A 146 -9.10 10.18 -2.95
N ASP A 147 -10.16 9.89 -3.69
CA ASP A 147 -11.51 9.74 -3.14
C ASP A 147 -11.86 8.26 -2.91
N GLU A 148 -13.07 8.00 -2.39
CA GLU A 148 -13.56 6.66 -2.11
C GLU A 148 -13.58 5.77 -3.36
N THR A 149 -13.78 6.31 -4.56
CA THR A 149 -13.85 5.52 -5.79
C THR A 149 -12.49 4.95 -6.19
N ARG A 150 -11.39 5.57 -5.74
CA ARG A 150 -10.02 5.10 -5.97
C ARG A 150 -9.49 4.22 -4.83
N ILE A 151 -10.13 4.28 -3.68
CA ILE A 151 -9.68 3.58 -2.48
C ILE A 151 -10.54 2.35 -2.21
N ARG A 152 -11.87 2.49 -2.27
CA ARG A 152 -12.86 1.44 -1.97
C ARG A 152 -13.35 0.78 -3.26
N ASP A 153 -12.56 -0.16 -3.74
CA ASP A 153 -12.83 -0.96 -4.93
C ASP A 153 -12.65 -2.45 -4.62
N GLN A 154 -12.81 -3.30 -5.64
CA GLN A 154 -12.64 -4.75 -5.52
C GLN A 154 -11.28 -5.15 -4.91
N VAL A 155 -10.22 -4.40 -5.20
CA VAL A 155 -8.89 -4.67 -4.61
C VAL A 155 -8.93 -4.55 -3.09
N LEU A 156 -9.55 -3.50 -2.55
CA LEU A 156 -9.67 -3.33 -1.10
C LEU A 156 -10.52 -4.43 -0.47
N ASP A 157 -11.62 -4.82 -1.12
CA ASP A 157 -12.50 -5.88 -0.61
C ASP A 157 -11.76 -7.22 -0.55
N ASN A 158 -10.97 -7.54 -1.57
CA ASN A 158 -10.11 -8.71 -1.59
C ASN A 158 -9.05 -8.66 -0.48
N ILE A 159 -8.38 -7.52 -0.27
CA ILE A 159 -7.40 -7.35 0.81
C ILE A 159 -8.04 -7.57 2.18
N ARG A 160 -9.25 -7.04 2.41
CA ARG A 160 -10.01 -7.24 3.66
C ARG A 160 -10.40 -8.69 3.86
N PHE A 161 -10.85 -9.36 2.80
CA PHE A 161 -11.14 -10.80 2.83
C PHE A 161 -9.91 -11.60 3.22
N LEU A 162 -8.77 -11.33 2.59
CA LEU A 162 -7.51 -12.02 2.83
C LEU A 162 -6.90 -11.73 4.21
N GLY A 163 -7.23 -10.60 4.83
CA GLY A 163 -6.67 -10.17 6.10
C GLY A 163 -6.79 -11.19 7.24
N ARG A 164 -7.84 -12.05 7.22
CA ARG A 164 -8.04 -13.13 8.19
C ARG A 164 -6.98 -14.23 8.12
N TYR A 165 -6.35 -14.40 6.95
CA TYR A 165 -5.34 -15.43 6.72
C TYR A 165 -3.92 -14.94 6.98
N LYS A 166 -3.70 -13.63 7.13
CA LYS A 166 -2.37 -13.00 7.20
C LYS A 166 -1.50 -13.52 8.34
N ARG A 167 -2.12 -13.84 9.50
CA ARG A 167 -1.41 -14.27 10.72
C ARG A 167 -1.41 -15.79 10.92
N MET A 168 -1.90 -16.56 9.97
CA MET A 168 -1.87 -18.00 10.03
C MET A 168 -0.46 -18.52 9.75
N GLU A 169 -0.13 -19.65 10.35
CA GLU A 169 1.15 -20.32 10.15
C GLU A 169 0.90 -21.70 9.53
N PHE A 170 1.74 -22.08 8.59
CA PHE A 170 1.64 -23.35 7.87
C PHE A 170 3.01 -24.00 7.77
N GLN A 171 3.02 -25.31 7.54
CA GLN A 171 4.27 -26.07 7.40
C GLN A 171 5.03 -25.60 6.15
N SER A 172 6.33 -25.40 6.30
CA SER A 172 7.20 -24.94 5.21
C SER A 172 7.29 -25.94 4.06
N ALA A 173 7.21 -27.26 4.37
CA ALA A 173 7.21 -28.33 3.37
C ALA A 173 5.99 -28.23 2.44
N ASP A 174 4.79 -28.06 2.98
CA ASP A 174 3.55 -27.89 2.19
C ASP A 174 3.61 -26.64 1.35
N THR A 175 4.09 -25.55 1.93
CA THR A 175 4.32 -24.29 1.20
C THR A 175 5.26 -24.48 0.01
N ALA A 176 6.41 -25.13 0.20
CA ALA A 176 7.37 -25.39 -0.86
C ALA A 176 6.76 -26.25 -1.98
N PHE A 177 5.94 -27.23 -1.61
CA PHE A 177 5.29 -28.12 -2.56
C PHE A 177 4.23 -27.40 -3.42
N ILE A 178 3.40 -26.54 -2.81
CA ILE A 178 2.43 -25.70 -3.53
C ILE A 178 3.16 -24.78 -4.50
N LEU A 179 4.19 -24.08 -4.04
CA LEU A 179 4.94 -23.12 -4.86
C LEU A 179 5.67 -23.82 -6.03
N SER A 180 6.26 -24.99 -5.80
CA SER A 180 6.91 -25.74 -6.88
C SER A 180 5.92 -26.20 -7.95
N THR A 181 4.72 -26.60 -7.54
CA THR A 181 3.64 -26.96 -8.49
C THR A 181 3.24 -25.75 -9.32
N LEU A 182 2.97 -24.62 -8.67
CA LEU A 182 2.59 -23.39 -9.38
C LEU A 182 3.70 -22.91 -10.32
N GLN A 183 4.96 -22.97 -9.88
CA GLN A 183 6.12 -22.60 -10.70
C GLN A 183 6.25 -23.52 -11.94
N SER A 184 6.00 -24.81 -11.80
CA SER A 184 6.05 -25.75 -12.94
C SER A 184 4.93 -25.56 -13.95
N MET A 185 3.75 -25.09 -13.49
CA MET A 185 2.58 -24.86 -14.34
C MET A 185 2.52 -23.43 -14.92
N GLY A 186 3.23 -22.48 -14.32
CA GLY A 186 3.17 -21.06 -14.63
C GLY A 186 1.94 -20.37 -14.04
N GLN A 187 0.79 -20.99 -14.10
CA GLN A 187 -0.47 -20.54 -13.48
C GLN A 187 -1.39 -21.72 -13.20
N ALA A 188 -2.27 -21.59 -12.20
CA ALA A 188 -3.25 -22.61 -11.88
C ALA A 188 -4.50 -22.00 -11.21
N PRO A 189 -5.71 -22.54 -11.45
CA PRO A 189 -6.89 -22.17 -10.71
C PRO A 189 -6.75 -22.52 -9.21
N PHE A 190 -7.30 -21.69 -8.35
CA PHE A 190 -7.27 -21.89 -6.89
C PHE A 190 -7.77 -23.29 -6.47
N HIS A 191 -8.95 -23.71 -6.99
CA HIS A 191 -9.52 -25.01 -6.65
C HIS A 191 -8.63 -26.20 -7.05
N TYR A 192 -7.86 -26.06 -8.14
CA TYR A 192 -6.92 -27.09 -8.57
C TYR A 192 -5.78 -27.29 -7.57
N LEU A 193 -5.20 -26.19 -7.08
CA LEU A 193 -4.14 -26.28 -6.08
C LEU A 193 -4.66 -26.88 -4.76
N VAL A 194 -5.87 -26.51 -4.34
CA VAL A 194 -6.50 -27.09 -3.15
C VAL A 194 -6.68 -28.60 -3.33
N SER A 195 -7.33 -29.04 -4.43
CA SER A 195 -7.62 -30.46 -4.66
C SER A 195 -6.37 -31.33 -4.88
N ARG A 196 -5.31 -30.75 -5.43
CA ARG A 196 -4.07 -31.46 -5.69
C ARG A 196 -3.24 -31.72 -4.42
N HIS A 197 -3.22 -30.77 -3.49
CA HIS A 197 -2.34 -30.83 -2.32
C HIS A 197 -3.06 -31.25 -1.04
N PHE A 198 -4.39 -31.15 -0.99
CA PHE A 198 -5.17 -31.36 0.23
C PHE A 198 -6.35 -32.30 -0.04
N ASN A 199 -6.24 -33.53 0.40
CA ASN A 199 -7.24 -34.58 0.25
C ASN A 199 -7.99 -34.82 1.57
N GLY A 200 -9.33 -34.74 1.54
CA GLY A 200 -10.18 -34.88 2.73
C GLY A 200 -10.83 -33.57 3.15
N SER A 201 -11.95 -33.63 3.86
CA SER A 201 -12.74 -32.43 4.22
C SER A 201 -11.98 -31.45 5.13
N THR A 202 -11.25 -31.96 6.12
CA THR A 202 -10.46 -31.13 7.03
C THR A 202 -9.24 -30.54 6.33
N ASP A 203 -8.54 -31.36 5.54
CA ASP A 203 -7.35 -30.94 4.80
C ASP A 203 -7.70 -29.88 3.74
N THR A 204 -8.86 -30.02 3.10
CA THR A 204 -9.37 -29.02 2.13
C THR A 204 -9.54 -27.64 2.78
N ALA A 205 -10.10 -27.57 3.99
CA ALA A 205 -10.28 -26.29 4.70
C ALA A 205 -8.92 -25.65 5.07
N ILE A 206 -7.95 -26.47 5.47
CA ILE A 206 -6.57 -26.03 5.73
C ILE A 206 -5.93 -25.55 4.43
N GLY A 207 -6.11 -26.27 3.32
CA GLY A 207 -5.59 -25.92 2.01
C GLY A 207 -6.12 -24.58 1.48
N VAL A 208 -7.41 -24.36 1.63
CA VAL A 208 -8.04 -23.07 1.30
C VAL A 208 -7.39 -21.93 2.08
N ALA A 209 -7.24 -22.10 3.40
CA ALA A 209 -6.61 -21.08 4.23
C ALA A 209 -5.12 -20.87 3.89
N HIS A 210 -4.40 -21.96 3.57
CA HIS A 210 -2.99 -21.91 3.21
C HIS A 210 -2.76 -21.14 1.90
N ILE A 211 -3.53 -21.42 0.86
CA ILE A 211 -3.37 -20.72 -0.43
C ILE A 211 -3.73 -19.22 -0.30
N TRP A 212 -4.81 -18.87 0.41
CA TRP A 212 -5.11 -17.46 0.71
C TRP A 212 -4.03 -16.80 1.57
N HIS A 213 -3.40 -17.54 2.48
CA HIS A 213 -2.25 -17.03 3.23
C HIS A 213 -1.06 -16.74 2.30
N LEU A 214 -0.76 -17.60 1.33
CA LEU A 214 0.30 -17.35 0.36
C LEU A 214 0.03 -16.10 -0.48
N LEU A 215 -1.23 -15.85 -0.83
CA LEU A 215 -1.63 -14.64 -1.56
C LEU A 215 -1.49 -13.37 -0.70
N VAL A 216 -1.99 -13.37 0.55
CA VAL A 216 -1.90 -12.18 1.42
C VAL A 216 -0.48 -11.87 1.88
N THR A 217 0.39 -12.86 1.90
CA THR A 217 1.83 -12.70 2.18
C THR A 217 2.66 -12.44 0.93
N ASN A 218 1.99 -12.22 -0.21
CA ASN A 218 2.60 -11.92 -1.49
C ASN A 218 3.61 -12.99 -1.97
N ARG A 219 3.40 -14.24 -1.65
CA ARG A 219 4.21 -15.37 -2.13
C ARG A 219 3.70 -15.90 -3.48
N ILE A 220 2.43 -15.70 -3.77
CA ILE A 220 1.76 -15.93 -5.04
C ILE A 220 0.97 -14.67 -5.42
N GLU A 221 0.59 -14.54 -6.66
CA GLU A 221 -0.11 -13.38 -7.21
C GLU A 221 -1.36 -13.81 -7.97
N CYS A 222 -2.33 -12.91 -8.08
CA CYS A 222 -3.49 -13.03 -8.96
C CYS A 222 -3.97 -11.64 -9.39
N ASP A 223 -4.94 -11.58 -10.28
CA ASP A 223 -5.63 -10.34 -10.61
C ASP A 223 -6.55 -9.91 -9.46
N MET A 224 -6.05 -9.02 -8.62
CA MET A 224 -6.78 -8.46 -7.49
C MET A 224 -7.92 -7.49 -7.87
N THR A 225 -8.07 -7.16 -9.16
CA THR A 225 -9.20 -6.33 -9.63
C THR A 225 -10.47 -7.14 -9.82
N LEU A 226 -10.36 -8.47 -9.85
CA LEU A 226 -11.47 -9.41 -9.94
C LEU A 226 -11.82 -9.97 -8.55
N PRO A 227 -13.08 -10.36 -8.29
CA PRO A 227 -13.46 -11.04 -7.06
C PRO A 227 -12.67 -12.34 -6.86
N LEU A 228 -12.22 -12.60 -5.64
CA LEU A 228 -11.57 -13.86 -5.28
C LEU A 228 -12.60 -14.98 -5.15
N THR A 229 -12.42 -16.05 -5.92
CA THR A 229 -13.30 -17.22 -5.99
C THR A 229 -12.49 -18.50 -6.05
N ASN A 230 -13.16 -19.65 -6.09
CA ASN A 230 -12.51 -20.93 -6.32
C ASN A 230 -11.89 -21.06 -7.74
N ASP A 231 -12.30 -20.22 -8.67
CA ASP A 231 -11.79 -20.19 -10.05
C ASP A 231 -10.70 -19.13 -10.26
N THR A 232 -10.32 -18.39 -9.20
CA THR A 232 -9.24 -17.41 -9.27
C THR A 232 -7.98 -18.08 -9.79
N VAL A 233 -7.39 -17.52 -10.84
CA VAL A 233 -6.11 -17.96 -11.41
C VAL A 233 -4.98 -17.31 -10.62
N LEU A 234 -4.08 -18.16 -10.16
CA LEU A 234 -2.92 -17.83 -9.34
C LEU A 234 -1.65 -17.99 -10.17
#